data_8e95f27144e8e8b40d60a902dc309f62
#
_entry.id   8e95f27144e8e8b40d60a902dc309f62
#
_cell.length_a   1.000
_cell.length_b   1.000
_cell.length_c   1.000
_cell.angle_alpha   90.00
_cell.angle_beta   90.00
_cell.angle_gamma   90.00
#
_symmetry.space_group_name_H-M   'P 1'
#
loop_
_entity.id
_entity.type
_entity.pdbx_description
1 polymer ?
#
loop_
_entity_poly.entity_id
_entity_poly.type
_entity_poly.pdbx_seq_one_letter_code
_entity_poly.pdbx_strand_id
1 'polypeptide(L)'
;MNGGGVDERLQLQAAVRRDPQDFLAWVMLADAELGAGAVAAGEQAAVRALQLRPGHPEALARLGRVRWTQGRHAEAAQALREALQQAPQHPGIAVWLGHALEDNGEAEAAAQAYAHAHALLPQEPSIAAYLLNWRRKLCDWRGLDALSQQVRGAVRQGHPAIEPFAFLNEDAGADEQLRCARNRAQALARSLAPLPAAQVRGDGALRIGFLSNGFGAHPTGLLTVALFERLRAHADLQVHLFALNGDDRSALRARLQAAAHTWHEVAGQPHRQTAQQIRDAGIDLLFDLRGWGGGGTPEVLALRPAPVQVNWLAYPGTSGAPWIDYVVGDAYALPPALAAHYSERVLRLPRAFQPSDDTRHVGTPPARRDCGLPEHGTVFCCFNNSYKLGPRSMARMLEVLRQVPDSVLWLLSGPGQADDRLRAAAAAAGVDPTRLRFMPKLAHPDYLARYRHADLFLDTHPYNAHTTASDALWAGCPVLTCPGSTFAARVAGSLNHHLGLDDMNAADDAAFVATAVRLGRDPAALQALRERLQARRADSGLFDMRGFADDFAALLRDTASRHGWEGVGST
;
A
#
# COMPACT_ATOMS: atom_id res chain seq x y z
N MET A 1 16.51 15.86 -19.53
CA MET A 1 16.63 15.61 -20.98
C MET A 1 15.24 15.71 -21.63
N ASN A 2 14.62 16.91 -21.63
CA ASN A 2 13.27 17.11 -22.19
C ASN A 2 13.28 17.77 -23.60
N GLY A 3 14.42 18.02 -24.19
CA GLY A 3 14.48 18.62 -25.53
C GLY A 3 14.18 17.65 -26.68
N GLY A 4 14.55 16.37 -26.54
CA GLY A 4 14.38 15.39 -27.62
C GLY A 4 12.92 15.02 -27.89
N GLY A 5 12.09 14.86 -26.85
CA GLY A 5 10.70 14.44 -27.03
C GLY A 5 9.77 15.54 -27.58
N VAL A 6 10.06 16.81 -27.28
CA VAL A 6 9.31 17.96 -27.87
C VAL A 6 9.61 18.09 -29.36
N ASP A 7 10.86 17.90 -29.74
CA ASP A 7 11.30 17.97 -31.13
C ASP A 7 10.72 16.81 -31.97
N GLU A 8 10.74 15.59 -31.44
CA GLU A 8 10.14 14.41 -32.08
C GLU A 8 8.62 14.56 -32.28
N ARG A 9 7.89 15.04 -31.28
CA ARG A 9 6.45 15.30 -31.39
C ARG A 9 6.11 16.31 -32.47
N LEU A 10 6.84 17.42 -32.52
CA LEU A 10 6.66 18.45 -33.57
C LEU A 10 6.98 17.91 -34.96
N GLN A 11 8.01 17.09 -35.08
CA GLN A 11 8.37 16.43 -36.34
C GLN A 11 7.28 15.47 -36.81
N LEU A 12 6.72 14.68 -35.91
CA LEU A 12 5.60 13.75 -36.20
C LEU A 12 4.32 14.51 -36.57
N GLN A 13 3.99 15.60 -35.88
CA GLN A 13 2.89 16.49 -36.26
C GLN A 13 3.08 17.09 -37.65
N ALA A 14 4.31 17.46 -38.03
CA ALA A 14 4.62 17.95 -39.38
C ALA A 14 4.53 16.81 -40.40
N ALA A 15 4.98 15.60 -40.08
CA ALA A 15 4.90 14.43 -40.94
C ALA A 15 3.46 14.09 -41.33
N VAL A 16 2.56 13.98 -40.35
CA VAL A 16 1.14 13.65 -40.61
C VAL A 16 0.37 14.76 -41.32
N ARG A 17 0.82 16.02 -41.22
CA ARG A 17 0.29 17.14 -42.04
C ARG A 17 0.76 17.06 -43.50
N ARG A 18 2.00 16.62 -43.73
CA ARG A 18 2.58 16.48 -45.08
C ARG A 18 1.99 15.25 -45.78
N ASP A 19 1.87 14.14 -45.06
CA ASP A 19 1.27 12.92 -45.57
C ASP A 19 0.22 12.39 -44.58
N PRO A 20 -1.08 12.76 -44.73
CA PRO A 20 -2.16 12.28 -43.88
C PRO A 20 -2.47 10.77 -44.04
N GLN A 21 -1.84 10.08 -44.98
CA GLN A 21 -1.97 8.65 -45.22
C GLN A 21 -0.83 7.83 -44.61
N ASP A 22 0.18 8.49 -44.00
CA ASP A 22 1.28 7.80 -43.32
C ASP A 22 0.78 7.15 -42.01
N PHE A 23 0.47 5.88 -42.10
CA PHE A 23 0.01 5.07 -40.96
C PHE A 23 1.01 5.04 -39.81
N LEU A 24 2.31 4.89 -40.11
CA LEU A 24 3.34 4.77 -39.07
C LEU A 24 3.52 6.08 -38.31
N ALA A 25 3.49 7.21 -39.02
CA ALA A 25 3.57 8.52 -38.41
C ALA A 25 2.41 8.77 -37.42
N TRP A 26 1.19 8.33 -37.76
CA TRP A 26 0.04 8.44 -36.85
C TRP A 26 0.18 7.53 -35.63
N VAL A 27 0.67 6.29 -35.76
CA VAL A 27 0.95 5.40 -34.62
C VAL A 27 2.00 5.99 -33.68
N MET A 28 3.11 6.51 -34.24
CA MET A 28 4.16 7.14 -33.44
C MET A 28 3.70 8.45 -32.80
N LEU A 29 2.89 9.24 -33.51
CA LEU A 29 2.32 10.46 -32.95
C LEU A 29 1.41 10.18 -31.73
N ALA A 30 0.63 9.08 -31.77
CA ALA A 30 -0.19 8.70 -30.62
C ALA A 30 0.66 8.45 -29.35
N ASP A 31 1.81 7.79 -29.48
CA ASP A 31 2.75 7.59 -28.36
C ASP A 31 3.40 8.92 -27.91
N ALA A 32 3.82 9.76 -28.85
CA ALA A 32 4.46 11.04 -28.55
C ALA A 32 3.51 12.02 -27.85
N GLU A 33 2.25 12.08 -28.30
CA GLU A 33 1.21 12.92 -27.67
C GLU A 33 0.87 12.40 -26.26
N LEU A 34 0.76 11.08 -26.09
CA LEU A 34 0.52 10.47 -24.77
C LEU A 34 1.70 10.75 -23.82
N GLY A 35 2.94 10.62 -24.30
CA GLY A 35 4.15 10.92 -23.53
C GLY A 35 4.27 12.40 -23.14
N ALA A 36 3.68 13.31 -23.91
CA ALA A 36 3.58 14.72 -23.61
C ALA A 36 2.37 15.10 -22.71
N GLY A 37 1.54 14.12 -22.31
CA GLY A 37 0.32 14.36 -21.54
C GLY A 37 -0.86 14.89 -22.36
N ALA A 38 -0.72 15.00 -23.69
CA ALA A 38 -1.77 15.48 -24.60
C ALA A 38 -2.71 14.32 -24.99
N VAL A 39 -3.40 13.74 -23.98
CA VAL A 39 -4.13 12.47 -24.10
C VAL A 39 -5.20 12.50 -25.18
N ALA A 40 -5.94 13.63 -25.33
CA ALA A 40 -6.95 13.80 -26.37
C ALA A 40 -6.36 13.78 -27.79
N ALA A 41 -5.20 14.42 -27.99
CA ALA A 41 -4.50 14.39 -29.26
C ALA A 41 -3.95 12.98 -29.58
N GLY A 42 -3.48 12.27 -28.55
CA GLY A 42 -3.07 10.86 -28.67
C GLY A 42 -4.21 9.96 -29.12
N GLU A 43 -5.44 10.16 -28.59
CA GLU A 43 -6.62 9.41 -29.05
C GLU A 43 -6.95 9.69 -30.52
N GLN A 44 -6.95 10.96 -30.91
CA GLN A 44 -7.20 11.35 -32.29
C GLN A 44 -6.20 10.70 -33.26
N ALA A 45 -4.93 10.68 -32.90
CA ALA A 45 -3.89 10.05 -33.70
C ALA A 45 -4.08 8.53 -33.81
N ALA A 46 -4.38 7.84 -32.69
CA ALA A 46 -4.65 6.40 -32.69
C ALA A 46 -5.90 6.04 -33.51
N VAL A 47 -6.98 6.82 -33.38
CA VAL A 47 -8.20 6.64 -34.19
C VAL A 47 -7.92 6.86 -35.67
N ARG A 48 -7.11 7.88 -36.02
CA ARG A 48 -6.73 8.11 -37.42
C ARG A 48 -5.91 6.95 -37.99
N ALA A 49 -4.97 6.41 -37.22
CA ALA A 49 -4.25 5.20 -37.61
C ALA A 49 -5.20 4.02 -37.90
N LEU A 50 -6.22 3.81 -37.06
CA LEU A 50 -7.23 2.76 -37.27
C LEU A 50 -8.12 2.99 -38.49
N GLN A 51 -8.43 4.25 -38.82
CA GLN A 51 -9.15 4.57 -40.06
C GLN A 51 -8.34 4.20 -41.31
N LEU A 52 -7.01 4.37 -41.25
CA LEU A 52 -6.11 4.00 -42.33
C LEU A 52 -5.92 2.49 -42.46
N ARG A 53 -5.80 1.81 -41.32
CA ARG A 53 -5.64 0.34 -41.27
C ARG A 53 -6.54 -0.24 -40.17
N PRO A 54 -7.81 -0.54 -40.49
CA PRO A 54 -8.74 -1.14 -39.52
C PRO A 54 -8.20 -2.45 -38.95
N GLY A 55 -8.33 -2.61 -37.62
CA GLY A 55 -7.88 -3.81 -36.91
C GLY A 55 -6.37 -3.99 -36.75
N HIS A 56 -5.55 -3.02 -37.17
CA HIS A 56 -4.10 -3.16 -37.03
C HIS A 56 -3.67 -3.19 -35.56
N PRO A 57 -2.92 -4.22 -35.09
CA PRO A 57 -2.62 -4.43 -33.67
C PRO A 57 -1.91 -3.26 -33.00
N GLU A 58 -0.97 -2.62 -33.69
CA GLU A 58 -0.24 -1.47 -33.15
C GLU A 58 -1.16 -0.27 -32.90
N ALA A 59 -2.06 0.04 -33.83
CA ALA A 59 -3.00 1.14 -33.67
C ALA A 59 -4.05 0.85 -32.57
N LEU A 60 -4.56 -0.39 -32.49
CA LEU A 60 -5.42 -0.85 -31.41
C LEU A 60 -4.72 -0.75 -30.04
N ALA A 61 -3.43 -1.13 -29.98
CA ALA A 61 -2.67 -1.05 -28.74
C ALA A 61 -2.49 0.40 -28.27
N ARG A 62 -2.22 1.35 -29.18
CA ARG A 62 -2.13 2.79 -28.84
C ARG A 62 -3.47 3.32 -28.35
N LEU A 63 -4.55 2.99 -29.05
CA LEU A 63 -5.90 3.37 -28.61
C LEU A 63 -6.22 2.82 -27.21
N GLY A 64 -5.88 1.55 -26.96
CA GLY A 64 -6.05 0.92 -25.65
C GLY A 64 -5.25 1.65 -24.54
N ARG A 65 -3.98 1.98 -24.80
CA ARG A 65 -3.14 2.75 -23.84
C ARG A 65 -3.71 4.13 -23.55
N VAL A 66 -4.14 4.86 -24.59
CA VAL A 66 -4.75 6.18 -24.42
C VAL A 66 -6.01 6.10 -23.58
N ARG A 67 -6.91 5.15 -23.88
CA ARG A 67 -8.16 4.94 -23.12
C ARG A 67 -7.88 4.54 -21.67
N TRP A 68 -6.86 3.73 -21.45
CA TRP A 68 -6.41 3.38 -20.10
C TRP A 68 -5.98 4.63 -19.31
N THR A 69 -5.17 5.51 -19.92
CA THR A 69 -4.76 6.79 -19.30
C THR A 69 -5.96 7.72 -19.01
N GLN A 70 -7.04 7.61 -19.80
CA GLN A 70 -8.29 8.35 -19.57
C GLN A 70 -9.17 7.74 -18.46
N GLY A 71 -8.78 6.61 -17.86
CA GLY A 71 -9.62 5.86 -16.91
C GLY A 71 -10.75 5.05 -17.55
N ARG A 72 -10.77 4.94 -18.89
CA ARG A 72 -11.76 4.15 -19.66
C ARG A 72 -11.30 2.70 -19.74
N HIS A 73 -11.19 2.04 -18.57
CA HIS A 73 -10.48 0.75 -18.44
C HIS A 73 -11.17 -0.38 -19.23
N ALA A 74 -12.50 -0.45 -19.27
CA ALA A 74 -13.23 -1.46 -20.03
C ALA A 74 -12.96 -1.35 -21.53
N GLU A 75 -12.97 -0.14 -22.08
CA GLU A 75 -12.71 0.11 -23.49
C GLU A 75 -11.22 -0.11 -23.84
N ALA A 76 -10.34 0.20 -22.91
CA ALA A 76 -8.91 -0.10 -23.03
C ALA A 76 -8.66 -1.61 -23.12
N ALA A 77 -9.26 -2.37 -22.20
CA ALA A 77 -9.16 -3.83 -22.17
C ALA A 77 -9.72 -4.46 -23.46
N GLN A 78 -10.84 -3.95 -23.99
CA GLN A 78 -11.39 -4.43 -25.25
C GLN A 78 -10.43 -4.21 -26.43
N ALA A 79 -9.93 -2.98 -26.62
CA ALA A 79 -9.01 -2.65 -27.71
C ALA A 79 -7.71 -3.48 -27.62
N LEU A 80 -7.19 -3.69 -26.40
CA LEU A 80 -5.97 -4.48 -26.18
C LEU A 80 -6.20 -5.99 -26.37
N ARG A 81 -7.39 -6.54 -26.05
CA ARG A 81 -7.75 -7.92 -26.40
C ARG A 81 -7.77 -8.12 -27.91
N GLU A 82 -8.41 -7.23 -28.65
CA GLU A 82 -8.43 -7.25 -30.11
C GLU A 82 -7.01 -7.16 -30.68
N ALA A 83 -6.18 -6.26 -30.17
CA ALA A 83 -4.78 -6.13 -30.56
C ALA A 83 -4.00 -7.44 -30.33
N LEU A 84 -4.16 -8.07 -29.16
CA LEU A 84 -3.46 -9.29 -28.80
C LEU A 84 -3.95 -10.49 -29.64
N GLN A 85 -5.21 -10.54 -30.03
CA GLN A 85 -5.73 -11.57 -30.97
C GLN A 85 -5.05 -11.48 -32.34
N GLN A 86 -4.76 -10.27 -32.83
CA GLN A 86 -4.06 -10.05 -34.12
C GLN A 86 -2.54 -10.27 -34.00
N ALA A 87 -1.97 -10.02 -32.82
CA ALA A 87 -0.53 -10.14 -32.56
C ALA A 87 -0.26 -10.94 -31.28
N PRO A 88 -0.56 -12.26 -31.22
CA PRO A 88 -0.49 -13.06 -30.01
C PRO A 88 0.92 -13.23 -29.45
N GLN A 89 1.95 -13.00 -30.28
CA GLN A 89 3.36 -13.10 -29.86
C GLN A 89 3.96 -11.74 -29.41
N HIS A 90 3.12 -10.72 -29.18
CA HIS A 90 3.58 -9.40 -28.79
C HIS A 90 3.50 -9.20 -27.26
N PRO A 91 4.62 -9.32 -26.51
CA PRO A 91 4.60 -9.29 -25.04
C PRO A 91 4.14 -7.94 -24.48
N GLY A 92 4.48 -6.82 -25.13
CA GLY A 92 4.07 -5.49 -24.69
C GLY A 92 2.55 -5.29 -24.73
N ILE A 93 1.85 -5.81 -25.74
CA ILE A 93 0.38 -5.76 -25.80
C ILE A 93 -0.22 -6.58 -24.66
N ALA A 94 0.34 -7.76 -24.36
CA ALA A 94 -0.10 -8.59 -23.25
C ALA A 94 0.09 -7.90 -21.88
N VAL A 95 1.20 -7.18 -21.68
CA VAL A 95 1.43 -6.36 -20.47
C VAL A 95 0.40 -5.24 -20.36
N TRP A 96 0.18 -4.47 -21.44
CA TRP A 96 -0.82 -3.38 -21.42
C TRP A 96 -2.24 -3.90 -21.19
N LEU A 97 -2.57 -5.06 -21.76
CA LEU A 97 -3.83 -5.73 -21.46
C LEU A 97 -3.93 -6.10 -19.97
N GLY A 98 -2.85 -6.62 -19.38
CA GLY A 98 -2.79 -6.90 -17.96
C GLY A 98 -3.11 -5.68 -17.11
N HIS A 99 -2.51 -4.53 -17.39
CA HIS A 99 -2.78 -3.28 -16.67
C HIS A 99 -4.23 -2.80 -16.85
N ALA A 100 -4.76 -2.82 -18.07
CA ALA A 100 -6.14 -2.41 -18.32
C ALA A 100 -7.15 -3.31 -17.61
N LEU A 101 -6.90 -4.63 -17.57
CA LEU A 101 -7.74 -5.61 -16.88
C LEU A 101 -7.65 -5.46 -15.36
N GLU A 102 -6.46 -5.17 -14.83
CA GLU A 102 -6.25 -4.90 -13.41
C GLU A 102 -7.14 -3.74 -12.94
N ASP A 103 -7.08 -2.62 -13.64
CA ASP A 103 -7.84 -1.42 -13.30
C ASP A 103 -9.34 -1.56 -13.62
N ASN A 104 -9.71 -2.48 -14.52
CA ASN A 104 -11.11 -2.85 -14.79
C ASN A 104 -11.68 -3.86 -13.78
N GLY A 105 -10.85 -4.36 -12.83
CA GLY A 105 -11.27 -5.32 -11.81
C GLY A 105 -11.34 -6.77 -12.28
N GLU A 106 -10.85 -7.09 -13.48
CA GLU A 106 -10.83 -8.44 -14.07
C GLU A 106 -9.59 -9.23 -13.62
N ALA A 107 -9.54 -9.57 -12.34
CA ALA A 107 -8.36 -10.10 -11.65
C ALA A 107 -7.74 -11.36 -12.30
N GLU A 108 -8.56 -12.36 -12.65
CA GLU A 108 -8.08 -13.60 -13.28
C GLU A 108 -7.55 -13.35 -14.70
N ALA A 109 -8.24 -12.53 -15.47
CA ALA A 109 -7.81 -12.18 -16.82
C ALA A 109 -6.51 -11.36 -16.81
N ALA A 110 -6.34 -10.45 -15.84
CA ALA A 110 -5.09 -9.71 -15.67
C ALA A 110 -3.91 -10.66 -15.40
N ALA A 111 -4.08 -11.59 -14.46
CA ALA A 111 -3.04 -12.60 -14.18
C ALA A 111 -2.71 -13.47 -15.39
N GLN A 112 -3.71 -13.85 -16.20
CA GLN A 112 -3.52 -14.60 -17.44
C GLN A 112 -2.74 -13.79 -18.48
N ALA A 113 -3.04 -12.50 -18.64
CA ALA A 113 -2.33 -11.62 -19.56
C ALA A 113 -0.85 -11.46 -19.15
N TYR A 114 -0.55 -11.30 -17.86
CA TYR A 114 0.84 -11.27 -17.36
C TYR A 114 1.53 -12.62 -17.51
N ALA A 115 0.82 -13.74 -17.29
CA ALA A 115 1.38 -15.07 -17.51
C ALA A 115 1.74 -15.31 -18.98
N HIS A 116 0.89 -14.85 -19.90
CA HIS A 116 1.17 -14.90 -21.34
C HIS A 116 2.40 -14.05 -21.69
N ALA A 117 2.48 -12.81 -21.20
CA ALA A 117 3.64 -11.96 -21.39
C ALA A 117 4.93 -12.59 -20.84
N HIS A 118 4.86 -13.21 -19.65
CA HIS A 118 6.00 -13.88 -19.04
C HIS A 118 6.44 -15.13 -19.85
N ALA A 119 5.50 -15.87 -20.43
CA ALA A 119 5.83 -17.00 -21.30
C ALA A 119 6.58 -16.55 -22.58
N LEU A 120 6.27 -15.34 -23.11
CA LEU A 120 6.95 -14.76 -24.26
C LEU A 120 8.33 -14.17 -23.91
N LEU A 121 8.46 -13.56 -22.73
CA LEU A 121 9.70 -12.95 -22.23
C LEU A 121 10.01 -13.42 -20.79
N PRO A 122 10.42 -14.69 -20.60
CA PRO A 122 10.58 -15.27 -19.27
C PRO A 122 11.73 -14.65 -18.46
N GLN A 123 12.65 -13.94 -19.09
CA GLN A 123 13.79 -13.30 -18.42
C GLN A 123 13.52 -11.83 -18.04
N GLU A 124 12.37 -11.27 -18.42
CA GLU A 124 12.04 -9.87 -18.12
C GLU A 124 11.55 -9.71 -16.66
N PRO A 125 12.34 -9.06 -15.77
CA PRO A 125 12.01 -8.99 -14.35
C PRO A 125 10.74 -8.22 -14.02
N SER A 126 10.40 -7.20 -14.80
CA SER A 126 9.17 -6.40 -14.59
C SER A 126 7.93 -7.26 -14.81
N ILE A 127 7.91 -8.09 -15.84
CA ILE A 127 6.80 -8.99 -16.15
C ILE A 127 6.68 -10.08 -15.08
N ALA A 128 7.81 -10.65 -14.65
CA ALA A 128 7.84 -11.61 -13.54
C ALA A 128 7.26 -11.00 -12.25
N ALA A 129 7.58 -9.74 -11.95
CA ALA A 129 7.07 -9.04 -10.78
C ALA A 129 5.55 -8.79 -10.84
N TYR A 130 5.02 -8.39 -12.01
CA TYR A 130 3.56 -8.25 -12.20
C TYR A 130 2.84 -9.59 -11.99
N LEU A 131 3.34 -10.66 -12.62
CA LEU A 131 2.77 -11.99 -12.47
C LEU A 131 2.85 -12.48 -11.02
N LEU A 132 3.99 -12.31 -10.33
CA LEU A 132 4.18 -12.67 -8.93
C LEU A 132 3.18 -11.96 -8.02
N ASN A 133 3.00 -10.65 -8.21
CA ASN A 133 2.06 -9.85 -7.42
C ASN A 133 0.62 -10.32 -7.61
N TRP A 134 0.21 -10.60 -8.85
CA TRP A 134 -1.13 -11.09 -9.13
C TRP A 134 -1.38 -12.52 -8.65
N ARG A 135 -0.40 -13.41 -8.77
CA ARG A 135 -0.50 -14.74 -8.19
C ARG A 135 -0.70 -14.69 -6.67
N ARG A 136 0.00 -13.77 -5.98
CA ARG A 136 -0.23 -13.54 -4.55
C ARG A 136 -1.64 -13.03 -4.24
N LYS A 137 -2.10 -12.02 -4.97
CA LYS A 137 -3.46 -11.48 -4.81
C LYS A 137 -4.54 -12.56 -5.00
N LEU A 138 -4.32 -13.47 -5.94
CA LEU A 138 -5.23 -14.57 -6.28
C LEU A 138 -5.02 -15.85 -5.45
N CYS A 139 -4.09 -15.87 -4.52
CA CYS A 139 -3.66 -17.08 -3.79
C CYS A 139 -3.31 -18.23 -4.75
N ASP A 140 -2.79 -17.91 -5.94
CA ASP A 140 -2.28 -18.89 -6.90
C ASP A 140 -0.78 -19.11 -6.67
N TRP A 141 -0.44 -20.14 -5.92
CA TRP A 141 0.94 -20.39 -5.50
C TRP A 141 1.74 -21.25 -6.46
N ARG A 142 1.22 -21.58 -7.63
CA ARG A 142 1.93 -22.36 -8.65
C ARG A 142 3.17 -21.60 -9.15
N GLY A 143 4.34 -22.20 -9.02
CA GLY A 143 5.61 -21.58 -9.44
C GLY A 143 5.96 -20.26 -8.73
N LEU A 144 5.37 -19.99 -7.55
CA LEU A 144 5.58 -18.75 -6.80
C LEU A 144 7.04 -18.59 -6.39
N ASP A 145 7.70 -19.70 -5.96
CA ASP A 145 9.09 -19.67 -5.52
C ASP A 145 10.06 -19.31 -6.66
N ALA A 146 9.82 -19.86 -7.87
CA ALA A 146 10.65 -19.53 -9.04
C ALA A 146 10.53 -18.04 -9.42
N LEU A 147 9.31 -17.49 -9.44
CA LEU A 147 9.07 -16.07 -9.68
C LEU A 147 9.70 -15.21 -8.58
N SER A 148 9.56 -15.60 -7.30
CA SER A 148 10.18 -14.92 -6.18
C SER A 148 11.71 -14.89 -6.31
N GLN A 149 12.34 -16.01 -6.64
CA GLN A 149 13.78 -16.09 -6.87
C GLN A 149 14.23 -15.18 -8.02
N GLN A 150 13.48 -15.15 -9.12
CA GLN A 150 13.75 -14.28 -10.26
C GLN A 150 13.68 -12.81 -9.87
N VAL A 151 12.61 -12.38 -9.19
CA VAL A 151 12.41 -11.00 -8.73
C VAL A 151 13.50 -10.59 -7.73
N ARG A 152 13.81 -11.43 -6.74
CA ARG A 152 14.91 -11.18 -5.79
C ARG A 152 16.27 -11.15 -6.48
N GLY A 153 16.48 -12.00 -7.47
CA GLY A 153 17.68 -11.99 -8.33
C GLY A 153 17.85 -10.65 -9.06
N ALA A 154 16.78 -10.14 -9.66
CA ALA A 154 16.77 -8.84 -10.33
C ALA A 154 17.09 -7.69 -9.37
N VAL A 155 16.53 -7.70 -8.16
CA VAL A 155 16.86 -6.71 -7.11
C VAL A 155 18.36 -6.74 -6.77
N ARG A 156 18.96 -7.92 -6.60
CA ARG A 156 20.40 -8.05 -6.32
C ARG A 156 21.28 -7.55 -7.47
N GLN A 157 20.80 -7.67 -8.71
CA GLN A 157 21.46 -7.18 -9.92
C GLN A 157 21.25 -5.67 -10.19
N GLY A 158 20.50 -4.97 -9.34
CA GLY A 158 20.29 -3.54 -9.46
C GLY A 158 19.13 -3.13 -10.38
N HIS A 159 18.22 -4.06 -10.71
CA HIS A 159 17.11 -3.76 -11.63
C HIS A 159 16.07 -2.83 -10.99
N PRO A 160 15.68 -1.69 -11.64
CA PRO A 160 14.85 -0.67 -11.01
C PRO A 160 13.34 -0.91 -11.11
N ALA A 161 12.90 -1.90 -11.90
CA ALA A 161 11.47 -2.08 -12.20
C ALA A 161 10.69 -2.82 -11.10
N ILE A 162 11.38 -3.29 -10.05
CA ILE A 162 10.71 -3.98 -8.94
C ILE A 162 10.15 -2.95 -7.98
N GLU A 163 8.83 -2.98 -7.77
CA GLU A 163 8.14 -2.06 -6.88
C GLU A 163 8.41 -2.41 -5.40
N PRO A 164 8.98 -1.48 -4.60
CA PRO A 164 9.38 -1.76 -3.22
C PRO A 164 8.21 -2.17 -2.32
N PHE A 165 7.00 -1.62 -2.54
CA PHE A 165 5.83 -2.01 -1.74
C PHE A 165 5.41 -3.47 -1.98
N ALA A 166 5.40 -3.92 -3.25
CA ALA A 166 5.12 -5.31 -3.58
C ALA A 166 6.21 -6.24 -3.02
N PHE A 167 7.47 -5.78 -3.00
CA PHE A 167 8.62 -6.51 -2.48
C PHE A 167 8.56 -6.75 -0.96
N LEU A 168 7.78 -6.00 -0.19
CA LEU A 168 7.53 -6.27 1.24
C LEU A 168 6.89 -7.64 1.49
N ASN A 169 6.27 -8.24 0.47
CA ASN A 169 5.69 -9.59 0.55
C ASN A 169 6.70 -10.72 0.24
N GLU A 170 7.95 -10.36 -0.11
CA GLU A 170 9.03 -11.34 -0.22
C GLU A 170 9.54 -11.72 1.16
N ASP A 171 9.87 -13.01 1.34
CA ASP A 171 10.64 -13.47 2.50
C ASP A 171 12.12 -13.08 2.33
N ALA A 172 12.34 -11.76 2.38
CA ALA A 172 13.60 -11.08 2.12
C ALA A 172 14.04 -10.29 3.34
N GLY A 173 15.35 -10.19 3.54
CA GLY A 173 15.93 -9.39 4.63
C GLY A 173 15.81 -7.88 4.40
N ALA A 174 16.05 -7.11 5.44
CA ALA A 174 15.99 -5.65 5.39
C ALA A 174 17.03 -5.06 4.41
N ASP A 175 18.16 -5.73 4.21
CA ASP A 175 19.18 -5.36 3.22
C ASP A 175 18.70 -5.50 1.77
N GLU A 176 17.95 -6.56 1.45
CA GLU A 176 17.36 -6.72 0.12
C GLU A 176 16.23 -5.69 -0.11
N GLN A 177 15.42 -5.38 0.94
CA GLN A 177 14.41 -4.34 0.87
C GLN A 177 15.03 -2.96 0.61
N LEU A 178 16.12 -2.61 1.31
CA LEU A 178 16.88 -1.39 1.06
C LEU A 178 17.43 -1.34 -0.37
N ARG A 179 17.97 -2.45 -0.87
CA ARG A 179 18.48 -2.55 -2.24
C ARG A 179 17.38 -2.32 -3.26
N CYS A 180 16.23 -2.97 -3.10
CA CYS A 180 15.06 -2.77 -3.95
C CYS A 180 14.64 -1.30 -4.01
N ALA A 181 14.48 -0.67 -2.85
CA ALA A 181 14.10 0.73 -2.76
C ALA A 181 15.14 1.67 -3.38
N ARG A 182 16.44 1.44 -3.14
CA ARG A 182 17.54 2.22 -3.76
C ARG A 182 17.56 2.11 -5.28
N ASN A 183 17.39 0.90 -5.83
CA ASN A 183 17.35 0.71 -7.28
C ASN A 183 16.25 1.57 -7.92
N ARG A 184 15.07 1.57 -7.31
CA ARG A 184 13.92 2.36 -7.77
C ARG A 184 14.16 3.85 -7.62
N ALA A 185 14.64 4.28 -6.45
CA ALA A 185 14.91 5.68 -6.16
C ALA A 185 15.99 6.26 -7.10
N GLN A 186 17.08 5.53 -7.34
CA GLN A 186 18.14 5.97 -8.26
C GLN A 186 17.65 6.12 -9.70
N ALA A 187 16.77 5.23 -10.16
CA ALA A 187 16.18 5.36 -11.49
C ALA A 187 15.31 6.63 -11.58
N LEU A 188 14.50 6.90 -10.57
CA LEU A 188 13.68 8.10 -10.50
C LEU A 188 14.52 9.38 -10.43
N ALA A 189 15.57 9.41 -9.62
CA ALA A 189 16.47 10.56 -9.47
C ALA A 189 17.11 11.02 -10.79
N ARG A 190 17.37 10.07 -11.71
CA ARG A 190 17.97 10.39 -13.03
C ARG A 190 17.02 11.15 -13.96
N SER A 191 15.72 11.05 -13.73
CA SER A 191 14.68 11.64 -14.60
C SER A 191 14.18 13.00 -14.11
N LEU A 192 14.53 13.42 -12.89
CA LEU A 192 13.98 14.62 -12.26
C LEU A 192 15.09 15.55 -11.76
N ALA A 193 14.87 16.86 -11.97
CA ALA A 193 15.69 17.91 -11.37
C ALA A 193 14.95 18.54 -10.18
N PRO A 194 15.52 18.50 -8.96
CA PRO A 194 14.92 19.10 -7.77
C PRO A 194 14.62 20.59 -7.94
N LEU A 195 13.69 21.09 -7.17
CA LEU A 195 13.48 22.53 -6.97
C LEU A 195 14.72 23.13 -6.24
N PRO A 196 14.94 24.44 -6.31
CA PRO A 196 15.98 25.09 -5.52
C PRO A 196 15.85 24.74 -4.03
N ALA A 197 16.98 24.60 -3.33
CA ALA A 197 16.98 24.24 -1.91
C ALA A 197 16.11 25.20 -1.08
N ALA A 198 15.33 24.64 -0.15
CA ALA A 198 14.59 25.41 0.84
C ALA A 198 15.18 25.20 2.22
N GLN A 199 14.94 26.14 3.10
CA GLN A 199 15.32 26.07 4.51
C GLN A 199 14.08 26.08 5.38
N VAL A 200 14.16 25.46 6.56
CA VAL A 200 13.15 25.60 7.61
C VAL A 200 13.10 27.07 8.02
N ARG A 201 11.90 27.61 8.20
CA ARG A 201 11.74 28.96 8.69
C ARG A 201 12.22 29.02 10.14
N GLY A 202 12.96 30.07 10.49
CA GLY A 202 13.54 30.22 11.81
C GLY A 202 12.52 30.50 12.90
N ASP A 203 11.41 31.16 12.57
CA ASP A 203 10.40 31.67 13.49
C ASP A 203 8.96 31.37 13.05
N GLY A 204 8.01 31.69 13.91
CA GLY A 204 6.59 31.52 13.70
C GLY A 204 6.11 30.08 13.88
N ALA A 205 4.83 29.86 13.62
CA ALA A 205 4.23 28.53 13.73
C ALA A 205 4.83 27.57 12.68
N LEU A 206 5.21 26.38 13.14
CA LEU A 206 5.79 25.31 12.31
C LEU A 206 4.72 24.76 11.34
N ARG A 207 4.99 24.83 10.05
CA ARG A 207 4.09 24.32 9.01
C ARG A 207 4.43 22.88 8.65
N ILE A 208 3.48 21.99 8.95
CA ILE A 208 3.63 20.56 8.71
C ILE A 208 2.70 20.15 7.57
N GLY A 209 3.28 19.64 6.48
CA GLY A 209 2.55 19.10 5.36
C GLY A 209 2.42 17.58 5.47
N PHE A 210 1.25 17.05 5.16
CA PHE A 210 1.03 15.61 4.98
C PHE A 210 0.51 15.36 3.57
N LEU A 211 1.19 14.51 2.82
CA LEU A 211 0.86 14.17 1.45
C LEU A 211 0.31 12.74 1.38
N SER A 212 -0.91 12.57 0.87
CA SER A 212 -1.54 11.24 0.78
C SER A 212 -2.65 11.16 -0.25
N ASN A 213 -2.82 9.98 -0.86
CA ASN A 213 -4.03 9.61 -1.61
C ASN A 213 -5.08 8.89 -0.74
N GLY A 214 -4.88 8.85 0.57
CA GLY A 214 -5.76 8.17 1.53
C GLY A 214 -6.54 9.11 2.45
N PHE A 215 -6.73 10.37 2.08
CA PHE A 215 -7.55 11.31 2.84
C PHE A 215 -9.03 11.15 2.49
N GLY A 216 -9.69 10.20 3.14
CA GLY A 216 -11.08 9.77 2.95
C GLY A 216 -11.33 8.43 3.63
N ALA A 217 -12.31 7.65 3.16
CA ALA A 217 -12.65 6.32 3.68
C ALA A 217 -11.56 5.28 3.36
N HIS A 218 -10.36 5.51 3.86
CA HIS A 218 -9.14 4.73 3.61
C HIS A 218 -8.38 4.50 4.93
N PRO A 219 -7.61 3.39 5.07
CA PRO A 219 -6.84 3.10 6.29
C PRO A 219 -5.98 4.26 6.79
N THR A 220 -5.33 5.02 5.90
CA THR A 220 -4.54 6.20 6.30
C THR A 220 -5.42 7.26 6.98
N GLY A 221 -6.57 7.58 6.40
CA GLY A 221 -7.51 8.53 7.00
C GLY A 221 -8.04 8.06 8.35
N LEU A 222 -8.42 6.76 8.43
CA LEU A 222 -8.89 6.15 9.68
C LEU A 222 -7.85 6.20 10.81
N LEU A 223 -6.57 6.03 10.48
CA LEU A 223 -5.50 6.06 11.48
C LEU A 223 -5.15 7.49 11.93
N THR A 224 -5.24 8.49 11.02
CA THR A 224 -4.64 9.81 11.24
C THR A 224 -5.62 10.90 11.65
N VAL A 225 -6.93 10.72 11.43
CA VAL A 225 -7.92 11.79 11.66
C VAL A 225 -7.88 12.34 13.08
N ALA A 226 -7.90 11.47 14.08
CA ALA A 226 -7.86 11.88 15.49
C ALA A 226 -6.54 12.57 15.87
N LEU A 227 -5.41 12.19 15.24
CA LEU A 227 -4.15 12.89 15.41
C LEU A 227 -4.23 14.33 14.88
N PHE A 228 -4.72 14.52 13.65
CA PHE A 228 -4.80 15.86 13.06
C PHE A 228 -5.75 16.78 13.83
N GLU A 229 -6.89 16.24 14.31
CA GLU A 229 -7.83 16.98 15.18
C GLU A 229 -7.12 17.49 16.45
N ARG A 230 -6.23 16.68 17.04
CA ARG A 230 -5.49 17.05 18.25
C ARG A 230 -4.29 17.96 17.99
N LEU A 231 -3.55 17.71 16.90
CA LEU A 231 -2.41 18.59 16.51
C LEU A 231 -2.88 20.03 16.25
N ARG A 232 -4.11 20.20 15.75
CA ARG A 232 -4.71 21.52 15.53
C ARG A 232 -4.81 22.36 16.81
N ALA A 233 -4.84 21.74 17.99
CA ALA A 233 -4.91 22.44 19.27
C ALA A 233 -3.58 23.06 19.71
N HIS A 234 -2.44 22.68 19.10
CA HIS A 234 -1.14 23.25 19.40
C HIS A 234 -0.95 24.56 18.62
N ALA A 235 -0.93 25.70 19.31
CA ALA A 235 -0.90 27.04 18.69
C ALA A 235 0.36 27.32 17.85
N ASP A 236 1.43 26.60 18.12
CA ASP A 236 2.72 26.68 17.43
C ASP A 236 2.82 25.74 16.22
N LEU A 237 1.78 24.98 15.89
CA LEU A 237 1.74 24.04 14.77
C LEU A 237 0.65 24.42 13.76
N GLN A 238 0.93 24.29 12.47
CA GLN A 238 -0.02 24.44 11.39
C GLN A 238 -0.04 23.17 10.53
N VAL A 239 -1.18 22.47 10.53
CA VAL A 239 -1.40 21.24 9.78
C VAL A 239 -1.92 21.55 8.38
N HIS A 240 -1.16 21.17 7.36
CA HIS A 240 -1.53 21.27 5.94
C HIS A 240 -1.72 19.87 5.36
N LEU A 241 -2.88 19.57 4.79
CA LEU A 241 -3.17 18.29 4.17
C LEU A 241 -3.22 18.44 2.65
N PHE A 242 -2.37 17.70 1.94
CA PHE A 242 -2.30 17.67 0.47
C PHE A 242 -2.95 16.37 -0.02
N ALA A 243 -4.19 16.48 -0.53
CA ALA A 243 -4.99 15.34 -0.96
C ALA A 243 -4.70 14.97 -2.42
N LEU A 244 -4.05 13.82 -2.63
CA LEU A 244 -3.81 13.22 -3.94
C LEU A 244 -5.02 12.45 -4.49
N ASN A 245 -6.04 12.22 -3.67
CA ASN A 245 -7.29 11.56 -4.05
C ASN A 245 -8.42 12.57 -4.21
N GLY A 246 -9.36 12.28 -5.11
CA GLY A 246 -10.59 13.04 -5.27
C GLY A 246 -11.51 12.92 -4.06
N ASP A 247 -12.55 13.73 -4.03
CA ASP A 247 -13.56 13.72 -2.97
C ASP A 247 -14.42 12.45 -3.04
N ASP A 248 -14.29 11.59 -2.02
CA ASP A 248 -15.09 10.38 -1.84
C ASP A 248 -16.43 10.63 -1.11
N ARG A 249 -16.71 11.87 -0.73
CA ARG A 249 -17.90 12.32 0.01
C ARG A 249 -18.11 11.61 1.34
N SER A 250 -17.05 11.02 1.91
CA SER A 250 -17.13 10.33 3.19
C SER A 250 -17.18 11.33 4.35
N ALA A 251 -17.86 10.94 5.44
CA ALA A 251 -17.83 11.68 6.70
C ALA A 251 -16.39 11.80 7.25
N LEU A 252 -15.54 10.80 6.97
CA LEU A 252 -14.14 10.83 7.37
C LEU A 252 -13.35 11.92 6.63
N ARG A 253 -13.61 12.12 5.32
CA ARG A 253 -12.98 13.22 4.58
C ARG A 253 -13.38 14.57 5.14
N ALA A 254 -14.67 14.76 5.46
CA ALA A 254 -15.15 15.99 6.08
C ALA A 254 -14.46 16.27 7.44
N ARG A 255 -14.26 15.22 8.27
CA ARG A 255 -13.48 15.34 9.52
C ARG A 255 -12.03 15.75 9.26
N LEU A 256 -11.35 15.12 8.29
CA LEU A 256 -9.97 15.44 7.91
C LEU A 256 -9.85 16.89 7.42
N GLN A 257 -10.79 17.36 6.60
CA GLN A 257 -10.84 18.76 6.15
C GLN A 257 -11.00 19.73 7.33
N ALA A 258 -11.87 19.41 8.29
CA ALA A 258 -12.07 20.23 9.49
C ALA A 258 -10.84 20.21 10.43
N ALA A 259 -10.08 19.12 10.45
CA ALA A 259 -8.87 18.98 11.25
C ALA A 259 -7.66 19.73 10.67
N ALA A 260 -7.65 20.03 9.38
CA ALA A 260 -6.57 20.78 8.74
C ALA A 260 -6.67 22.27 9.05
N HIS A 261 -5.51 22.96 9.19
CA HIS A 261 -5.46 24.42 9.10
C HIS A 261 -5.61 24.87 7.64
N THR A 262 -5.04 24.13 6.72
CA THR A 262 -5.20 24.35 5.29
C THR A 262 -5.34 23.01 4.57
N TRP A 263 -6.35 22.89 3.75
CA TRP A 263 -6.59 21.75 2.87
C TRP A 263 -6.22 22.11 1.44
N HIS A 264 -5.45 21.23 0.78
CA HIS A 264 -5.00 21.40 -0.59
C HIS A 264 -5.50 20.24 -1.46
N GLU A 265 -6.32 20.53 -2.46
CA GLU A 265 -6.71 19.56 -3.50
C GLU A 265 -5.61 19.53 -4.56
N VAL A 266 -4.88 18.41 -4.62
CA VAL A 266 -3.78 18.22 -5.58
C VAL A 266 -3.97 16.99 -6.46
N ALA A 267 -5.17 16.38 -6.40
CA ALA A 267 -5.52 15.21 -7.21
C ALA A 267 -5.43 15.54 -8.70
N GLY A 268 -4.77 14.68 -9.48
CA GLY A 268 -4.64 14.82 -10.92
C GLY A 268 -3.72 15.95 -11.40
N GLN A 269 -3.09 16.70 -10.50
CA GLN A 269 -2.12 17.73 -10.89
C GLN A 269 -0.79 17.11 -11.36
N PRO A 270 -0.08 17.74 -12.31
CA PRO A 270 1.30 17.37 -12.65
C PRO A 270 2.20 17.43 -11.41
N HIS A 271 3.10 16.46 -11.25
CA HIS A 271 3.97 16.34 -10.06
C HIS A 271 4.74 17.62 -9.74
N ARG A 272 5.25 18.33 -10.77
CA ARG A 272 5.97 19.59 -10.57
C ARG A 272 5.06 20.71 -10.06
N GLN A 273 3.80 20.75 -10.48
CA GLN A 273 2.82 21.72 -9.97
C GLN A 273 2.50 21.45 -8.51
N THR A 274 2.25 20.18 -8.14
CA THR A 274 2.05 19.77 -6.75
C THR A 274 3.25 20.13 -5.88
N ALA A 275 4.47 19.84 -6.36
CA ALA A 275 5.69 20.20 -5.65
C ALA A 275 5.84 21.73 -5.47
N GLN A 276 5.51 22.52 -6.49
CA GLN A 276 5.53 23.97 -6.38
C GLN A 276 4.49 24.49 -5.38
N GLN A 277 3.28 23.93 -5.39
CA GLN A 277 2.24 24.31 -4.43
C GLN A 277 2.63 24.01 -2.98
N ILE A 278 3.28 22.87 -2.72
CA ILE A 278 3.84 22.53 -1.40
C ILE A 278 4.92 23.57 -1.00
N ARG A 279 5.79 23.93 -1.95
CA ARG A 279 6.84 24.95 -1.74
C ARG A 279 6.25 26.29 -1.41
N ASP A 280 5.23 26.75 -2.17
CA ASP A 280 4.58 28.06 -2.00
C ASP A 280 3.79 28.13 -0.68
N ALA A 281 3.29 26.99 -0.18
CA ALA A 281 2.69 26.88 1.14
C ALA A 281 3.71 27.06 2.27
N GLY A 282 5.01 27.06 1.98
CA GLY A 282 6.09 27.24 2.96
C GLY A 282 6.14 26.14 3.99
N ILE A 283 5.99 24.89 3.56
CA ILE A 283 6.03 23.71 4.43
C ILE A 283 7.45 23.50 4.96
N ASP A 284 7.59 23.40 6.27
CA ASP A 284 8.86 23.16 6.96
C ASP A 284 9.19 21.66 7.04
N LEU A 285 8.21 20.85 7.44
CA LEU A 285 8.32 19.38 7.50
C LEU A 285 7.24 18.75 6.64
N LEU A 286 7.60 17.95 5.65
CA LEU A 286 6.67 17.26 4.77
C LEU A 286 6.68 15.75 5.06
N PHE A 287 5.54 15.20 5.45
CA PHE A 287 5.34 13.78 5.67
C PHE A 287 4.73 13.13 4.42
N ASP A 288 5.45 12.17 3.86
CA ASP A 288 4.92 11.26 2.85
C ASP A 288 4.21 10.10 3.55
N LEU A 289 2.88 10.07 3.49
CA LEU A 289 2.09 9.01 4.13
C LEU A 289 1.91 7.77 3.25
N ARG A 290 2.47 7.76 2.03
CA ARG A 290 2.30 6.65 1.08
C ARG A 290 3.60 5.94 0.73
N GLY A 291 4.70 6.65 0.66
CA GLY A 291 5.98 6.11 0.21
C GLY A 291 5.84 5.44 -1.16
N TRP A 292 6.36 4.23 -1.28
CA TRP A 292 6.22 3.40 -2.48
C TRP A 292 4.87 2.66 -2.58
N GLY A 293 3.90 2.97 -1.72
CA GLY A 293 2.55 2.37 -1.79
C GLY A 293 1.76 2.84 -3.00
N GLY A 294 0.76 2.05 -3.42
CA GLY A 294 -0.08 2.39 -4.57
C GLY A 294 -0.74 3.76 -4.44
N GLY A 295 -0.65 4.58 -5.49
CA GLY A 295 -1.10 5.97 -5.52
C GLY A 295 -0.22 6.94 -4.73
N GLY A 296 0.98 6.53 -4.31
CA GLY A 296 2.04 7.43 -3.86
C GLY A 296 2.62 8.23 -5.03
N THR A 297 3.24 9.35 -4.72
CA THR A 297 3.86 10.25 -5.71
C THR A 297 5.32 10.54 -5.35
N PRO A 298 6.20 9.53 -5.38
CA PRO A 298 7.62 9.72 -5.07
C PRO A 298 8.28 10.77 -5.98
N GLU A 299 7.71 11.02 -7.17
CA GLU A 299 8.12 12.09 -8.09
C GLU A 299 7.99 13.48 -7.46
N VAL A 300 6.92 13.72 -6.70
CA VAL A 300 6.71 15.00 -5.98
C VAL A 300 7.80 15.17 -4.93
N LEU A 301 8.08 14.12 -4.16
CA LEU A 301 9.09 14.14 -3.09
C LEU A 301 10.52 14.27 -3.69
N ALA A 302 10.79 13.65 -4.86
CA ALA A 302 12.08 13.75 -5.54
C ALA A 302 12.39 15.17 -6.04
N LEU A 303 11.38 16.00 -6.25
CA LEU A 303 11.52 17.43 -6.54
C LEU A 303 11.91 18.26 -5.31
N ARG A 304 11.98 17.69 -4.13
CA ARG A 304 12.37 18.37 -2.87
C ARG A 304 11.54 19.63 -2.57
N PRO A 305 10.19 19.55 -2.52
CA PRO A 305 9.34 20.71 -2.26
C PRO A 305 9.49 21.28 -0.84
N ALA A 306 9.92 20.50 0.13
CA ALA A 306 10.14 20.94 1.51
C ALA A 306 11.60 20.72 1.95
N PRO A 307 12.11 21.50 2.94
CA PRO A 307 13.47 21.37 3.44
C PRO A 307 13.70 20.04 4.15
N VAL A 308 12.71 19.54 4.89
CA VAL A 308 12.76 18.24 5.58
C VAL A 308 11.62 17.36 5.10
N GLN A 309 11.95 16.14 4.67
CA GLN A 309 10.97 15.17 4.16
C GLN A 309 11.07 13.86 4.94
N VAL A 310 9.89 13.33 5.33
CA VAL A 310 9.75 12.21 6.26
C VAL A 310 8.86 11.13 5.67
N ASN A 311 9.34 9.89 5.61
CA ASN A 311 8.51 8.72 5.30
C ASN A 311 7.78 8.26 6.57
N TRP A 312 6.46 8.15 6.52
CA TRP A 312 5.67 7.69 7.65
C TRP A 312 4.39 7.00 7.24
N LEU A 313 4.07 5.95 7.95
CA LEU A 313 2.81 5.24 8.16
C LEU A 313 2.50 4.15 7.13
N ALA A 314 2.11 4.44 5.89
CA ALA A 314 1.53 3.42 5.01
C ALA A 314 2.57 2.54 4.29
N TYR A 315 3.82 2.98 4.19
CA TYR A 315 4.93 2.20 3.66
C TYR A 315 5.93 1.84 4.79
N PRO A 316 5.81 0.66 5.39
CA PRO A 316 6.65 0.24 6.51
C PRO A 316 7.98 -0.37 6.02
N GLY A 317 8.80 0.45 5.39
CA GLY A 317 10.09 0.12 4.82
C GLY A 317 10.95 1.36 4.60
N THR A 318 12.19 1.17 4.22
CA THR A 318 13.06 2.27 3.80
C THR A 318 12.69 2.76 2.42
N SER A 319 12.66 4.08 2.22
CA SER A 319 12.44 4.66 0.89
C SER A 319 13.61 4.41 -0.07
N GLY A 320 14.83 4.17 0.46
CA GLY A 320 16.05 4.07 -0.33
C GLY A 320 16.42 5.37 -1.05
N ALA A 321 15.68 6.45 -0.79
CA ALA A 321 15.68 7.67 -1.57
C ALA A 321 16.54 8.77 -0.93
N PRO A 322 17.40 9.47 -1.70
CA PRO A 322 18.25 10.53 -1.16
C PRO A 322 17.47 11.82 -0.83
N TRP A 323 16.21 11.90 -1.21
CA TRP A 323 15.33 13.03 -0.93
C TRP A 323 14.42 12.83 0.27
N ILE A 324 14.48 11.69 0.96
CA ILE A 324 13.80 11.47 2.24
C ILE A 324 14.85 11.47 3.37
N ASP A 325 14.67 12.38 4.31
CA ASP A 325 15.65 12.61 5.38
C ASP A 325 15.43 11.67 6.57
N TYR A 326 14.16 11.38 6.88
CA TYR A 326 13.75 10.62 8.06
C TYR A 326 12.68 9.58 7.76
N VAL A 327 12.65 8.55 8.61
CA VAL A 327 11.53 7.60 8.73
C VAL A 327 11.06 7.56 10.17
N VAL A 328 9.73 7.54 10.39
CA VAL A 328 9.17 7.40 11.74
C VAL A 328 8.96 5.93 12.07
N GLY A 329 9.42 5.52 13.25
CA GLY A 329 9.23 4.18 13.81
C GLY A 329 9.10 4.22 15.33
N ASP A 330 8.97 3.06 15.95
CA ASP A 330 9.13 2.85 17.38
C ASP A 330 10.28 1.88 17.67
N ALA A 331 10.62 1.71 18.95
CA ALA A 331 11.74 0.87 19.34
C ALA A 331 11.53 -0.62 19.04
N TYR A 332 10.28 -1.08 18.97
CA TYR A 332 9.96 -2.48 18.66
C TYR A 332 9.92 -2.73 17.15
N ALA A 333 9.15 -1.94 16.41
CA ALA A 333 8.96 -2.13 14.96
C ALA A 333 10.26 -1.82 14.18
N LEU A 334 11.00 -0.80 14.59
CA LEU A 334 12.27 -0.38 13.98
C LEU A 334 13.37 -0.25 15.04
N PRO A 335 13.86 -1.38 15.61
CA PRO A 335 14.91 -1.36 16.62
C PRO A 335 16.23 -0.81 16.06
N PRO A 336 17.17 -0.36 16.93
CA PRO A 336 18.45 0.19 16.50
C PRO A 336 19.23 -0.70 15.53
N ALA A 337 19.16 -2.02 15.69
CA ALA A 337 19.83 -2.99 14.81
C ALA A 337 19.34 -2.94 13.36
N LEU A 338 18.09 -2.53 13.09
CA LEU A 338 17.56 -2.37 11.75
C LEU A 338 17.91 -1.02 11.11
N ALA A 339 18.35 -0.03 11.88
CA ALA A 339 18.64 1.31 11.35
C ALA A 339 19.73 1.31 10.27
N ALA A 340 20.68 0.37 10.31
CA ALA A 340 21.72 0.23 9.28
C ALA A 340 21.18 -0.14 7.90
N HIS A 341 19.96 -0.67 7.83
CA HIS A 341 19.26 -1.04 6.58
C HIS A 341 18.28 0.04 6.11
N TYR A 342 18.43 1.27 6.59
CA TYR A 342 17.63 2.42 6.19
C TYR A 342 18.53 3.50 5.59
N SER A 343 18.07 4.13 4.51
CA SER A 343 18.75 5.32 3.95
C SER A 343 18.45 6.57 4.75
N GLU A 344 17.32 6.56 5.46
CA GLU A 344 16.82 7.65 6.28
C GLU A 344 17.35 7.55 7.73
N ARG A 345 17.42 8.67 8.42
CA ARG A 345 17.56 8.69 9.88
C ARG A 345 16.24 8.32 10.55
N VAL A 346 16.30 7.53 11.60
CA VAL A 346 15.10 7.05 12.30
C VAL A 346 14.65 8.04 13.36
N LEU A 347 13.44 8.56 13.24
CA LEU A 347 12.73 9.28 14.30
C LEU A 347 11.91 8.26 15.09
N ARG A 348 12.14 8.17 16.41
CA ARG A 348 11.48 7.19 17.27
C ARG A 348 10.44 7.85 18.15
N LEU A 349 9.21 7.37 18.04
CA LEU A 349 8.17 7.67 19.01
C LEU A 349 8.35 6.79 20.26
N PRO A 350 8.03 7.29 21.46
CA PRO A 350 8.15 6.53 22.72
C PRO A 350 7.09 5.43 22.82
N ARG A 351 6.01 5.54 22.06
CA ARG A 351 4.92 4.56 21.91
C ARG A 351 4.89 3.97 20.51
N ALA A 352 3.90 3.14 20.17
CA ALA A 352 3.75 2.61 18.82
C ALA A 352 3.80 3.74 17.76
N PHE A 353 4.54 3.50 16.67
CA PHE A 353 4.67 4.50 15.59
C PHE A 353 3.35 4.75 14.84
N GLN A 354 2.44 3.76 14.90
CA GLN A 354 1.14 3.81 14.24
C GLN A 354 0.11 4.45 15.17
N PRO A 355 -0.53 5.56 14.76
CA PRO A 355 -1.64 6.13 15.50
C PRO A 355 -2.84 5.18 15.44
N SER A 356 -3.66 5.20 16.47
CA SER A 356 -4.83 4.32 16.57
C SER A 356 -6.02 5.14 17.04
N ASP A 357 -6.84 5.61 16.09
CA ASP A 357 -8.00 6.47 16.38
C ASP A 357 -8.87 5.89 17.51
N ASP A 358 -9.00 6.64 18.60
CA ASP A 358 -9.79 6.32 19.79
C ASP A 358 -11.29 6.65 19.65
N THR A 359 -11.69 7.17 18.47
CA THR A 359 -13.08 7.54 18.16
C THR A 359 -13.75 6.60 17.16
N ARG A 360 -13.09 5.48 16.80
CA ARG A 360 -13.63 4.52 15.84
C ARG A 360 -14.94 3.90 16.35
N HIS A 361 -16.01 4.05 15.57
CA HIS A 361 -17.29 3.45 15.90
C HIS A 361 -17.29 1.96 15.53
N VAL A 362 -17.65 1.11 16.49
CA VAL A 362 -17.91 -0.30 16.28
C VAL A 362 -19.42 -0.48 16.12
N GLY A 363 -19.86 -0.94 14.95
CA GLY A 363 -21.28 -1.13 14.64
C GLY A 363 -21.94 -2.23 15.49
N THR A 364 -23.22 -2.46 15.28
CA THR A 364 -23.96 -3.54 15.94
C THR A 364 -23.56 -4.89 15.31
N PRO A 365 -23.07 -5.86 16.10
CA PRO A 365 -22.71 -7.17 15.56
C PRO A 365 -23.97 -7.90 15.09
N PRO A 366 -24.00 -8.46 13.87
CA PRO A 366 -25.07 -9.34 13.42
C PRO A 366 -25.04 -10.67 14.19
N ALA A 367 -26.03 -11.54 14.01
CA ALA A 367 -25.95 -12.87 14.58
C ALA A 367 -24.84 -13.72 13.91
N ARG A 368 -24.25 -14.68 14.62
CA ARG A 368 -23.19 -15.57 14.07
C ARG A 368 -23.63 -16.26 12.79
N ARG A 369 -24.87 -16.77 12.77
CA ARG A 369 -25.45 -17.41 11.56
C ARG A 369 -25.49 -16.50 10.34
N ASP A 370 -25.73 -15.19 10.55
CA ASP A 370 -25.78 -14.20 9.46
C ASP A 370 -24.38 -13.89 8.90
N CYS A 371 -23.34 -14.26 9.65
CA CYS A 371 -21.95 -14.24 9.21
C CYS A 371 -21.51 -15.58 8.57
N GLY A 372 -22.39 -16.57 8.45
CA GLY A 372 -22.04 -17.92 7.99
C GLY A 372 -21.16 -18.70 8.98
N LEU A 373 -21.14 -18.30 10.25
CA LEU A 373 -20.36 -18.95 11.30
C LEU A 373 -21.18 -20.03 12.03
N PRO A 374 -20.55 -21.10 12.56
CA PRO A 374 -21.24 -22.10 13.35
C PRO A 374 -21.71 -21.49 14.69
N GLU A 375 -22.77 -22.06 15.29
CA GLU A 375 -23.30 -21.59 16.57
C GLU A 375 -22.27 -21.72 17.69
N HIS A 376 -21.51 -22.80 17.68
CA HIS A 376 -20.48 -23.13 18.67
C HIS A 376 -19.12 -23.31 18.02
N GLY A 377 -18.07 -23.40 18.84
CA GLY A 377 -16.69 -23.61 18.40
C GLY A 377 -15.90 -22.31 18.25
N THR A 378 -14.60 -22.48 18.19
CA THR A 378 -13.64 -21.38 18.11
C THR A 378 -13.59 -20.78 16.71
N VAL A 379 -13.66 -19.46 16.62
CA VAL A 379 -13.51 -18.70 15.38
C VAL A 379 -12.14 -18.04 15.36
N PHE A 380 -11.21 -18.65 14.66
CA PHE A 380 -9.99 -17.97 14.26
C PHE A 380 -10.28 -17.02 13.10
N CYS A 381 -9.63 -15.87 13.04
CA CYS A 381 -9.80 -14.98 11.89
C CYS A 381 -8.47 -14.47 11.35
N CYS A 382 -8.47 -14.08 10.05
CA CYS A 382 -7.42 -13.31 9.44
C CYS A 382 -8.04 -12.42 8.35
N PHE A 383 -8.27 -11.14 8.66
CA PHE A 383 -8.89 -10.21 7.70
C PHE A 383 -7.85 -9.40 6.92
N ASN A 384 -6.64 -9.92 6.82
CA ASN A 384 -5.63 -9.38 5.92
C ASN A 384 -6.02 -9.59 4.46
N ASN A 385 -5.56 -8.67 3.60
CA ASN A 385 -5.70 -8.86 2.16
C ASN A 385 -5.02 -10.15 1.69
N SER A 386 -5.58 -10.79 0.68
CA SER A 386 -5.17 -12.10 0.16
C SER A 386 -3.69 -12.17 -0.24
N TYR A 387 -3.09 -11.07 -0.72
CA TYR A 387 -1.67 -11.05 -1.09
C TYR A 387 -0.71 -11.30 0.10
N LYS A 388 -1.18 -11.16 1.35
CA LYS A 388 -0.44 -11.50 2.57
C LYS A 388 -0.60 -12.96 2.99
N LEU A 389 -1.62 -13.66 2.44
CA LEU A 389 -1.89 -15.07 2.71
C LEU A 389 -1.00 -15.97 1.83
N GLY A 390 0.31 -15.96 2.10
CA GLY A 390 1.25 -16.85 1.42
C GLY A 390 1.19 -18.29 1.91
N PRO A 391 1.87 -19.24 1.22
CA PRO A 391 1.89 -20.67 1.57
C PRO A 391 2.25 -20.92 3.04
N ARG A 392 3.28 -20.25 3.58
CA ARG A 392 3.71 -20.38 4.98
C ARG A 392 2.63 -19.96 5.97
N SER A 393 1.97 -18.82 5.73
CA SER A 393 0.88 -18.36 6.59
C SER A 393 -0.29 -19.33 6.59
N MET A 394 -0.69 -19.81 5.41
CA MET A 394 -1.79 -20.77 5.32
C MET A 394 -1.42 -22.13 5.92
N ALA A 395 -0.21 -22.62 5.72
CA ALA A 395 0.21 -23.91 6.31
C ALA A 395 0.07 -23.91 7.84
N ARG A 396 0.55 -22.86 8.54
CA ARG A 396 0.40 -22.77 10.01
C ARG A 396 -1.04 -22.58 10.45
N MET A 397 -1.88 -21.82 9.72
CA MET A 397 -3.30 -21.64 10.02
C MET A 397 -4.09 -22.96 9.83
N LEU A 398 -3.80 -23.71 8.77
CA LEU A 398 -4.41 -25.02 8.52
C LEU A 398 -3.98 -26.06 9.56
N GLU A 399 -2.72 -26.02 10.01
CA GLU A 399 -2.25 -26.87 11.10
C GLU A 399 -2.97 -26.58 12.42
N VAL A 400 -3.26 -25.29 12.72
CA VAL A 400 -4.11 -24.93 13.87
C VAL A 400 -5.51 -25.53 13.74
N LEU A 401 -6.14 -25.40 12.56
CA LEU A 401 -7.47 -26.00 12.32
C LEU A 401 -7.45 -27.52 12.48
N ARG A 402 -6.41 -28.21 11.97
CA ARG A 402 -6.29 -29.66 12.09
C ARG A 402 -6.25 -30.10 13.55
N GLN A 403 -5.57 -29.33 14.41
CA GLN A 403 -5.43 -29.64 15.83
C GLN A 403 -6.61 -29.16 16.69
N VAL A 404 -7.47 -28.24 16.20
CA VAL A 404 -8.66 -27.75 16.91
C VAL A 404 -9.90 -28.11 16.09
N PRO A 405 -10.47 -29.34 16.22
CA PRO A 405 -11.51 -29.84 15.32
C PRO A 405 -12.76 -28.95 15.23
N ASP A 406 -13.24 -28.43 16.36
CA ASP A 406 -14.45 -27.61 16.44
C ASP A 406 -14.16 -26.10 16.20
N SER A 407 -13.31 -25.80 15.21
CA SER A 407 -12.97 -24.41 14.87
C SER A 407 -13.16 -24.11 13.39
N VAL A 408 -13.30 -22.85 13.09
CA VAL A 408 -13.31 -22.31 11.72
C VAL A 408 -12.23 -21.23 11.56
N LEU A 409 -11.76 -21.03 10.34
CA LEU A 409 -10.92 -19.90 9.96
C LEU A 409 -11.74 -18.93 9.12
N TRP A 410 -11.92 -17.72 9.62
CA TRP A 410 -12.70 -16.67 8.98
C TRP A 410 -11.75 -15.68 8.31
N LEU A 411 -11.81 -15.61 6.99
CA LEU A 411 -10.92 -14.84 6.12
C LEU A 411 -11.68 -13.69 5.45
N LEU A 412 -10.96 -12.67 5.02
CA LEU A 412 -11.50 -11.69 4.08
C LEU A 412 -11.50 -12.31 2.67
N SER A 413 -12.62 -12.21 1.95
CA SER A 413 -12.72 -12.67 0.56
C SER A 413 -11.67 -11.98 -0.32
N GLY A 414 -10.95 -12.80 -1.10
CA GLY A 414 -9.99 -12.35 -2.09
C GLY A 414 -10.63 -12.06 -3.46
N PRO A 415 -9.86 -11.51 -4.40
CA PRO A 415 -10.32 -11.30 -5.77
C PRO A 415 -10.37 -12.61 -6.57
N GLY A 416 -11.23 -12.64 -7.59
CA GLY A 416 -11.34 -13.76 -8.51
C GLY A 416 -11.66 -15.08 -7.81
N GLN A 417 -10.85 -16.11 -8.05
CA GLN A 417 -11.00 -17.45 -7.48
C GLN A 417 -10.10 -17.68 -6.24
N ALA A 418 -9.64 -16.61 -5.57
CA ALA A 418 -8.75 -16.73 -4.41
C ALA A 418 -9.36 -17.60 -3.30
N ASP A 419 -10.63 -17.41 -2.99
CA ASP A 419 -11.34 -18.17 -1.94
C ASP A 419 -11.40 -19.67 -2.27
N ASP A 420 -11.63 -20.03 -3.53
CA ASP A 420 -11.69 -21.43 -3.96
C ASP A 420 -10.31 -22.07 -3.95
N ARG A 421 -9.25 -21.33 -4.29
CA ARG A 421 -7.86 -21.82 -4.17
C ARG A 421 -7.47 -22.06 -2.72
N LEU A 422 -7.90 -21.19 -1.79
CA LEU A 422 -7.69 -21.39 -0.36
C LEU A 422 -8.44 -22.61 0.15
N ARG A 423 -9.69 -22.85 -0.30
CA ARG A 423 -10.44 -24.09 0.02
C ARG A 423 -9.74 -25.33 -0.53
N ALA A 424 -9.24 -25.26 -1.77
CA ALA A 424 -8.47 -26.36 -2.35
C ALA A 424 -7.18 -26.66 -1.56
N ALA A 425 -6.48 -25.61 -1.09
CA ALA A 425 -5.31 -25.77 -0.22
C ALA A 425 -5.67 -26.41 1.14
N ALA A 426 -6.81 -26.07 1.72
CA ALA A 426 -7.31 -26.71 2.93
C ALA A 426 -7.58 -28.19 2.71
N ALA A 427 -8.28 -28.55 1.64
CA ALA A 427 -8.52 -29.96 1.27
C ALA A 427 -7.22 -30.73 1.08
N ALA A 428 -6.26 -30.16 0.39
CA ALA A 428 -4.93 -30.78 0.20
C ALA A 428 -4.17 -30.99 1.52
N ALA A 429 -4.42 -30.14 2.52
CA ALA A 429 -3.83 -30.27 3.86
C ALA A 429 -4.67 -31.17 4.80
N GLY A 430 -5.72 -31.85 4.30
CA GLY A 430 -6.57 -32.73 5.10
C GLY A 430 -7.52 -31.97 6.06
N VAL A 431 -7.82 -30.70 5.77
CA VAL A 431 -8.79 -29.87 6.49
C VAL A 431 -10.05 -29.75 5.64
N ASP A 432 -11.23 -29.95 6.25
CA ASP A 432 -12.51 -29.76 5.57
C ASP A 432 -12.60 -28.31 5.04
N PRO A 433 -12.73 -28.12 3.72
CA PRO A 433 -12.78 -26.79 3.08
C PRO A 433 -13.93 -25.91 3.61
N THR A 434 -15.02 -26.53 4.11
CA THR A 434 -16.17 -25.80 4.68
C THR A 434 -15.83 -25.08 5.97
N ARG A 435 -14.72 -25.42 6.62
CA ARG A 435 -14.20 -24.73 7.80
C ARG A 435 -13.52 -23.40 7.48
N LEU A 436 -13.24 -23.12 6.19
CA LEU A 436 -12.84 -21.79 5.73
C LEU A 436 -14.09 -20.98 5.41
N ARG A 437 -14.29 -19.92 6.18
CA ARG A 437 -15.39 -18.95 6.00
C ARG A 437 -14.83 -17.67 5.41
N PHE A 438 -15.61 -17.00 4.57
CA PHE A 438 -15.17 -15.79 3.88
C PHE A 438 -16.14 -14.65 4.12
N MET A 439 -15.58 -13.48 4.43
CA MET A 439 -16.31 -12.25 4.67
C MET A 439 -16.09 -11.29 3.49
N PRO A 440 -17.13 -10.72 2.90
CA PRO A 440 -16.93 -9.67 1.88
C PRO A 440 -16.38 -8.40 2.51
N LYS A 441 -15.87 -7.47 1.68
CA LYS A 441 -15.54 -6.12 2.14
C LYS A 441 -16.81 -5.42 2.64
N LEU A 442 -16.70 -4.75 3.79
CA LEU A 442 -17.79 -4.07 4.46
C LEU A 442 -17.40 -2.62 4.77
N ALA A 443 -18.40 -1.78 5.09
CA ALA A 443 -18.17 -0.48 5.71
C ALA A 443 -17.43 -0.66 7.04
N HIS A 444 -16.55 0.28 7.41
CA HIS A 444 -15.62 0.10 8.53
C HIS A 444 -16.32 -0.20 9.88
N PRO A 445 -17.45 0.46 10.27
CA PRO A 445 -18.15 0.10 11.49
C PRO A 445 -18.68 -1.34 11.51
N ASP A 446 -19.24 -1.81 10.38
CA ASP A 446 -19.76 -3.17 10.24
C ASP A 446 -18.63 -4.20 10.21
N TYR A 447 -17.51 -3.86 9.57
CA TYR A 447 -16.29 -4.67 9.60
C TYR A 447 -15.76 -4.83 11.02
N LEU A 448 -15.66 -3.75 11.81
CA LEU A 448 -15.25 -3.80 13.21
C LEU A 448 -16.19 -4.65 14.07
N ALA A 449 -17.51 -4.57 13.81
CA ALA A 449 -18.51 -5.36 14.54
C ALA A 449 -18.31 -6.87 14.37
N ARG A 450 -17.74 -7.33 13.24
CA ARG A 450 -17.47 -8.75 12.97
C ARG A 450 -16.47 -9.35 13.95
N TYR A 451 -15.50 -8.59 14.44
CA TYR A 451 -14.52 -9.08 15.42
C TYR A 451 -15.13 -9.54 16.75
N ARG A 452 -16.39 -9.19 17.03
CA ARG A 452 -17.12 -9.70 18.21
C ARG A 452 -17.33 -11.21 18.16
N HIS A 453 -17.34 -11.80 16.97
CA HIS A 453 -17.47 -13.23 16.74
C HIS A 453 -16.14 -13.96 16.54
N ALA A 454 -15.06 -13.22 16.37
CA ALA A 454 -13.72 -13.78 16.25
C ALA A 454 -13.07 -13.94 17.62
N ASP A 455 -12.50 -15.11 17.90
CA ASP A 455 -11.88 -15.41 19.19
C ASP A 455 -10.39 -15.06 19.21
N LEU A 456 -9.70 -15.29 18.11
CA LEU A 456 -8.26 -15.02 17.96
C LEU A 456 -7.94 -14.67 16.51
N PHE A 457 -7.24 -13.56 16.31
CA PHE A 457 -6.68 -13.20 15.00
C PHE A 457 -5.35 -13.93 14.80
N LEU A 458 -5.22 -14.68 13.71
CA LEU A 458 -4.00 -15.35 13.28
C LEU A 458 -3.30 -14.50 12.20
N ASP A 459 -2.15 -13.94 12.54
CA ASP A 459 -1.46 -12.99 11.66
C ASP A 459 -0.64 -13.67 10.56
N THR A 460 -0.27 -12.91 9.53
CA THR A 460 0.44 -13.32 8.32
C THR A 460 1.95 -13.04 8.40
N HIS A 461 2.72 -13.71 7.54
CA HIS A 461 4.16 -13.55 7.38
C HIS A 461 4.52 -13.59 5.88
N PRO A 462 5.51 -12.83 5.41
CA PRO A 462 6.41 -11.89 6.10
C PRO A 462 5.78 -10.51 6.36
N TYR A 463 4.69 -10.18 5.70
CA TYR A 463 3.99 -8.90 5.87
C TYR A 463 2.85 -9.08 6.89
N ASN A 464 3.03 -8.52 8.09
CA ASN A 464 2.07 -8.59 9.19
C ASN A 464 0.78 -7.79 8.92
N ALA A 465 -0.23 -8.01 9.76
CA ALA A 465 -1.36 -7.11 9.92
C ALA A 465 -0.87 -5.76 10.51
N HIS A 466 -1.34 -4.66 9.95
CA HIS A 466 -1.05 -3.30 10.40
C HIS A 466 -2.34 -2.63 10.89
N THR A 467 -3.03 -1.87 10.03
CA THR A 467 -4.36 -1.34 10.37
C THR A 467 -5.32 -2.45 10.81
N THR A 468 -5.26 -3.62 10.15
CA THR A 468 -6.08 -4.80 10.48
C THR A 468 -5.83 -5.29 11.90
N ALA A 469 -4.57 -5.29 12.38
CA ALA A 469 -4.26 -5.65 13.76
C ALA A 469 -4.76 -4.58 14.75
N SER A 470 -4.55 -3.30 14.44
CA SER A 470 -5.10 -2.20 15.27
C SER A 470 -6.63 -2.28 15.36
N ASP A 471 -7.31 -2.61 14.27
CA ASP A 471 -8.77 -2.77 14.23
C ASP A 471 -9.24 -3.98 15.05
N ALA A 472 -8.53 -5.11 14.94
CA ALA A 472 -8.83 -6.30 15.74
C ALA A 472 -8.69 -6.02 17.25
N LEU A 473 -7.57 -5.43 17.65
CA LEU A 473 -7.29 -5.07 19.05
C LEU A 473 -8.29 -4.03 19.58
N TRP A 474 -8.65 -3.03 18.76
CA TRP A 474 -9.68 -2.05 19.10
C TRP A 474 -11.05 -2.69 19.30
N ALA A 475 -11.43 -3.61 18.42
CA ALA A 475 -12.71 -4.31 18.50
C ALA A 475 -12.74 -5.45 19.56
N GLY A 476 -11.63 -5.69 20.27
CA GLY A 476 -11.53 -6.65 21.37
C GLY A 476 -11.20 -8.08 20.91
N CYS A 477 -10.61 -8.26 19.74
CA CYS A 477 -10.07 -9.53 19.27
C CYS A 477 -8.55 -9.57 19.45
N PRO A 478 -7.99 -10.48 20.27
CA PRO A 478 -6.55 -10.62 20.44
C PRO A 478 -5.86 -11.02 19.15
N VAL A 479 -4.62 -10.57 18.95
CA VAL A 479 -3.82 -10.83 17.76
C VAL A 479 -2.60 -11.69 18.13
N LEU A 480 -2.54 -12.90 17.57
CA LEU A 480 -1.34 -13.73 17.64
C LEU A 480 -0.50 -13.49 16.37
N THR A 481 0.73 -13.07 16.56
CA THR A 481 1.70 -12.81 15.47
C THR A 481 3.02 -13.52 15.71
N CYS A 482 3.83 -13.65 14.65
CA CYS A 482 5.22 -14.10 14.70
C CYS A 482 6.07 -13.02 14.05
N PRO A 483 6.68 -12.11 14.84
CA PRO A 483 7.46 -11.00 14.33
C PRO A 483 8.69 -11.48 13.56
N GLY A 484 8.95 -10.86 12.41
CA GLY A 484 10.12 -11.16 11.57
C GLY A 484 11.26 -10.16 11.73
N SER A 485 12.14 -10.13 10.73
CA SER A 485 13.38 -9.33 10.71
C SER A 485 13.24 -8.00 9.96
N THR A 486 12.06 -7.63 9.48
CA THR A 486 11.81 -6.37 8.76
C THR A 486 10.75 -5.53 9.44
N PHE A 487 10.69 -4.24 9.16
CA PHE A 487 9.66 -3.36 9.73
C PHE A 487 8.24 -3.91 9.46
N ALA A 488 7.93 -4.24 8.20
CA ALA A 488 6.62 -4.76 7.81
C ALA A 488 6.24 -6.06 8.52
N ALA A 489 7.23 -6.84 8.97
CA ALA A 489 7.06 -8.09 9.69
C ALA A 489 6.98 -7.93 11.21
N ARG A 490 6.99 -6.70 11.74
CA ARG A 490 7.06 -6.42 13.18
C ARG A 490 5.95 -5.53 13.70
N VAL A 491 5.09 -5.01 12.81
CA VAL A 491 4.06 -4.01 13.18
C VAL A 491 3.01 -4.59 14.13
N ALA A 492 2.43 -5.76 13.83
CA ALA A 492 1.49 -6.39 14.76
C ALA A 492 2.14 -6.70 16.12
N GLY A 493 3.42 -7.13 16.11
CA GLY A 493 4.20 -7.35 17.32
C GLY A 493 4.43 -6.08 18.13
N SER A 494 4.65 -4.94 17.46
CA SER A 494 4.74 -3.63 18.12
C SER A 494 3.43 -3.25 18.81
N LEU A 495 2.29 -3.44 18.15
CA LEU A 495 0.98 -3.16 18.76
C LEU A 495 0.72 -4.02 20.00
N ASN A 496 1.04 -5.32 19.93
CA ASN A 496 0.96 -6.21 21.09
C ASN A 496 1.88 -5.77 22.22
N HIS A 497 3.13 -5.40 21.90
CA HIS A 497 4.12 -4.92 22.87
C HIS A 497 3.59 -3.70 23.63
N HIS A 498 3.11 -2.69 22.91
CA HIS A 498 2.59 -1.45 23.51
C HIS A 498 1.26 -1.65 24.26
N LEU A 499 0.59 -2.80 24.07
CA LEU A 499 -0.54 -3.24 24.90
C LEU A 499 -0.12 -4.09 26.10
N GLY A 500 1.16 -4.46 26.25
CA GLY A 500 1.63 -5.39 27.28
C GLY A 500 1.13 -6.82 27.04
N LEU A 501 1.00 -7.22 25.78
CA LEU A 501 0.59 -8.55 25.31
C LEU A 501 1.75 -9.25 24.57
N ASP A 502 2.97 -9.13 25.09
CA ASP A 502 4.17 -9.70 24.45
C ASP A 502 4.13 -11.22 24.30
N ASP A 503 3.40 -11.91 25.15
CA ASP A 503 3.13 -13.36 25.06
C ASP A 503 2.30 -13.76 23.83
N MET A 504 1.71 -12.79 23.13
CA MET A 504 1.06 -12.96 21.83
C MET A 504 2.01 -12.76 20.64
N ASN A 505 3.30 -12.49 20.90
CA ASN A 505 4.37 -12.41 19.91
C ASN A 505 5.16 -13.74 19.93
N ALA A 506 4.72 -14.70 19.11
CA ALA A 506 5.36 -16.01 19.03
C ALA A 506 6.79 -15.90 18.46
N ALA A 507 7.69 -16.70 18.99
CA ALA A 507 9.11 -16.69 18.59
C ALA A 507 9.33 -17.28 17.19
N ASP A 508 8.50 -18.29 16.82
CA ASP A 508 8.58 -19.00 15.54
C ASP A 508 7.23 -19.60 15.15
N ASP A 509 7.14 -20.27 14.01
CA ASP A 509 5.92 -20.90 13.53
C ASP A 509 5.42 -22.03 14.43
N ALA A 510 6.32 -22.77 15.08
CA ALA A 510 5.93 -23.83 16.02
C ALA A 510 5.27 -23.27 17.28
N ALA A 511 5.86 -22.21 17.85
CA ALA A 511 5.30 -21.49 18.99
C ALA A 511 3.97 -20.81 18.63
N PHE A 512 3.84 -20.27 17.41
CA PHE A 512 2.61 -19.69 16.89
C PHE A 512 1.49 -20.75 16.87
N VAL A 513 1.74 -21.91 16.26
CA VAL A 513 0.77 -23.01 16.19
C VAL A 513 0.41 -23.52 17.59
N ALA A 514 1.42 -23.77 18.44
CA ALA A 514 1.21 -24.27 19.80
C ALA A 514 0.34 -23.31 20.63
N THR A 515 0.60 -22.00 20.55
CA THR A 515 -0.19 -20.98 21.26
C THR A 515 -1.62 -20.91 20.74
N ALA A 516 -1.82 -20.91 19.43
CA ALA A 516 -3.15 -20.89 18.82
C ALA A 516 -3.96 -22.15 19.19
N VAL A 517 -3.33 -23.34 19.17
CA VAL A 517 -3.96 -24.61 19.53
C VAL A 517 -4.34 -24.64 21.02
N ARG A 518 -3.43 -24.23 21.89
CA ARG A 518 -3.70 -24.14 23.34
C ARG A 518 -4.90 -23.24 23.61
N LEU A 519 -4.91 -22.03 23.06
CA LEU A 519 -6.01 -21.08 23.23
C LEU A 519 -7.31 -21.59 22.59
N GLY A 520 -7.24 -22.17 21.38
CA GLY A 520 -8.42 -22.67 20.69
C GLY A 520 -9.10 -23.86 21.36
N ARG A 521 -8.39 -24.60 22.22
CA ARG A 521 -8.89 -25.72 22.99
C ARG A 521 -9.35 -25.33 24.40
N ASP A 522 -9.05 -24.12 24.86
CA ASP A 522 -9.35 -23.62 26.19
C ASP A 522 -10.15 -22.30 26.10
N PRO A 523 -11.50 -22.41 26.09
CA PRO A 523 -12.38 -21.23 26.07
C PRO A 523 -12.16 -20.28 27.25
N ALA A 524 -11.77 -20.82 28.43
CA ALA A 524 -11.52 -19.99 29.60
C ALA A 524 -10.24 -19.15 29.43
N ALA A 525 -9.18 -19.74 28.85
CA ALA A 525 -7.96 -19.01 28.54
C ALA A 525 -8.20 -17.94 27.47
N LEU A 526 -9.00 -18.20 26.43
CA LEU A 526 -9.43 -17.20 25.45
C LEU A 526 -10.20 -16.05 26.09
N GLN A 527 -11.16 -16.36 26.97
CA GLN A 527 -11.95 -15.36 27.69
C GLN A 527 -11.05 -14.49 28.58
N ALA A 528 -10.15 -15.09 29.34
CA ALA A 528 -9.19 -14.36 30.18
C ALA A 528 -8.26 -13.47 29.35
N LEU A 529 -7.82 -13.91 28.15
CA LEU A 529 -7.03 -13.09 27.22
C LEU A 529 -7.83 -11.89 26.69
N ARG A 530 -9.11 -12.07 26.37
CA ARG A 530 -9.99 -10.96 25.94
C ARG A 530 -10.23 -9.95 27.06
N GLU A 531 -10.42 -10.40 28.27
CA GLU A 531 -10.56 -9.54 29.46
C GLU A 531 -9.27 -8.74 29.71
N ARG A 532 -8.10 -9.40 29.59
CA ARG A 532 -6.81 -8.74 29.68
C ARG A 532 -6.65 -7.68 28.58
N LEU A 533 -6.99 -8.01 27.32
CA LEU A 533 -6.98 -7.03 26.22
C LEU A 533 -7.90 -5.84 26.54
N GLN A 534 -9.11 -6.10 27.03
CA GLN A 534 -10.08 -5.05 27.37
C GLN A 534 -9.53 -4.09 28.45
N ALA A 535 -8.90 -4.63 29.49
CA ALA A 535 -8.27 -3.84 30.55
C ALA A 535 -7.10 -3.01 29.97
N ARG A 536 -6.20 -3.65 29.21
CA ARG A 536 -5.04 -2.99 28.63
C ARG A 536 -5.39 -1.91 27.60
N ARG A 537 -6.51 -2.01 26.92
CA ARG A 537 -6.97 -0.93 26.00
C ARG A 537 -7.14 0.40 26.71
N ALA A 538 -7.58 0.42 27.95
CA ALA A 538 -7.77 1.64 28.74
C ALA A 538 -6.44 2.22 29.26
N ASP A 539 -5.46 1.36 29.57
CA ASP A 539 -4.30 1.75 30.38
C ASP A 539 -2.99 1.80 29.58
N SER A 540 -2.88 1.14 28.41
CA SER A 540 -1.61 0.95 27.71
C SER A 540 -1.10 2.17 26.96
N GLY A 541 -1.92 3.18 26.74
CA GLY A 541 -1.58 4.32 25.89
C GLY A 541 -1.56 4.06 24.38
N LEU A 542 -1.76 2.81 23.91
CA LEU A 542 -1.83 2.52 22.46
C LEU A 542 -2.98 3.28 21.79
N PHE A 543 -4.11 3.38 22.48
CA PHE A 543 -5.31 4.07 22.02
C PHE A 543 -5.49 5.46 22.67
N ASP A 544 -4.49 5.95 23.40
CA ASP A 544 -4.44 7.32 23.92
C ASP A 544 -3.98 8.28 22.82
N MET A 545 -4.91 8.76 22.02
CA MET A 545 -4.59 9.67 20.93
C MET A 545 -4.19 11.07 21.39
N ARG A 546 -4.54 11.46 22.64
CA ARG A 546 -4.05 12.72 23.21
C ARG A 546 -2.54 12.64 23.46
N GLY A 547 -2.10 11.64 24.23
CA GLY A 547 -0.69 11.43 24.49
C GLY A 547 0.10 11.13 23.20
N PHE A 548 -0.50 10.44 22.21
CA PHE A 548 0.13 10.25 20.91
C PHE A 548 0.38 11.59 20.20
N ALA A 549 -0.60 12.49 20.20
CA ALA A 549 -0.45 13.81 19.57
C ALA A 549 0.59 14.69 20.30
N ASP A 550 0.65 14.62 21.62
CA ASP A 550 1.66 15.34 22.41
C ASP A 550 3.09 14.83 22.10
N ASP A 551 3.28 13.50 22.07
CA ASP A 551 4.57 12.88 21.69
C ASP A 551 4.95 13.21 20.25
N PHE A 552 3.98 13.18 19.33
CA PHE A 552 4.20 13.51 17.92
C PHE A 552 4.55 14.99 17.76
N ALA A 553 3.84 15.89 18.46
CA ALA A 553 4.17 17.32 18.47
C ALA A 553 5.59 17.61 19.02
N ALA A 554 6.00 16.89 20.07
CA ALA A 554 7.36 16.97 20.59
C ALA A 554 8.39 16.51 19.55
N LEU A 555 8.12 15.39 18.83
CA LEU A 555 8.97 14.88 17.76
C LEU A 555 9.10 15.91 16.61
N LEU A 556 8.01 16.59 16.24
CA LEU A 556 8.01 17.62 15.20
C LEU A 556 8.90 18.79 15.58
N ARG A 557 8.76 19.30 16.82
CA ARG A 557 9.57 20.42 17.35
C ARG A 557 11.06 20.08 17.42
N ASP A 558 11.39 18.91 17.98
CA ASP A 558 12.77 18.44 18.04
C ASP A 558 13.39 18.28 16.65
N THR A 559 12.63 17.73 15.71
CA THR A 559 13.09 17.59 14.33
C THR A 559 13.32 18.94 13.67
N ALA A 560 12.38 19.87 13.80
CA ALA A 560 12.49 21.22 13.22
C ALA A 560 13.65 22.02 13.85
N SER A 561 13.84 21.93 15.16
CA SER A 561 14.95 22.62 15.86
C SER A 561 16.33 22.16 15.37
N ARG A 562 16.49 20.88 15.03
CA ARG A 562 17.72 20.36 14.41
C ARG A 562 18.01 20.98 13.03
N HIS A 563 17.01 21.63 12.43
CA HIS A 563 17.09 22.29 11.13
C HIS A 563 16.93 23.81 11.19
N GLY A 564 17.06 24.39 12.39
CA GLY A 564 17.12 25.85 12.60
C GLY A 564 15.81 26.54 12.96
N TRP A 565 14.76 25.78 13.34
CA TRP A 565 13.54 26.37 13.89
C TRP A 565 13.74 26.75 15.38
N GLU A 566 13.47 27.98 15.73
CA GLU A 566 13.68 28.54 17.09
C GLU A 566 12.38 28.63 17.91
N GLY A 567 11.23 28.35 17.27
CA GLY A 567 9.92 28.43 17.92
C GLY A 567 9.13 29.69 17.60
N VAL A 568 7.93 29.79 18.18
CA VAL A 568 7.14 31.02 18.17
C VAL A 568 7.81 31.96 19.15
N GLY A 569 8.51 32.98 18.63
CA GLY A 569 9.34 33.85 19.40
C GLY A 569 8.68 34.40 20.67
N SER A 570 9.33 34.24 21.79
CA SER A 570 9.12 35.03 22.98
C SER A 570 9.69 36.43 22.69
N THR A 571 8.91 37.28 22.03
CA THR A 571 9.12 38.71 22.01
C THR A 571 8.62 39.32 23.29
#